data_dc2af7928499adba51e95550ed98d595
#
_entry.id   dc2af7928499adba51e95550ed98d595
#
_cell.length_a   1.000
_cell.length_b   1.000
_cell.length_c   1.000
_cell.angle_alpha   90.00
_cell.angle_beta   90.00
_cell.angle_gamma   90.00
#
_symmetry.space_group_name_H-M   'P 1'
#
loop_
_entity.id
_entity.type
_entity.pdbx_description
1 polymer ?
#
loop_
_entity_poly.entity_id
_entity_poly.type
_entity_poly.pdbx_seq_one_letter_code
_entity_poly.pdbx_strand_id
1 'polypeptide(L)'
;MAAPGTVPPSFASHFAAPAAPKVSLRDRLPAIDLRPAAAVARRELGSYFATPVATVFIVVFLVLAGGFTFSLGNFFARGQADLVSFFSFLPWLFLLFVPALTMRLWAEERRSGTIELLLTLPIAPWQAVLGKFLAAWAFCALALASTFPLWITVNLLGSPENGVVLTGYLGALLVAGAFLAIGAAVSAATRNQVVAFVLGVVACFLFAASGTSVVSEFLSSRLPLLAEAARAVSVFERFNGFVRGVVALRDLVFFASLIAFFLFVNVVVIDHRKAD
;
A
#
# COMPACT_ATOMS: atom_id res chain seq x y z
N MET A 1 9.43 -10.44 -85.87
CA MET A 1 8.39 -10.70 -84.85
C MET A 1 9.02 -11.60 -83.80
N ALA A 2 9.49 -11.04 -82.71
CA ALA A 2 10.14 -11.77 -81.63
C ALA A 2 9.11 -12.05 -80.55
N ALA A 3 9.01 -13.31 -80.08
CA ALA A 3 8.10 -13.73 -78.98
C ALA A 3 8.51 -13.15 -77.69
N PRO A 4 7.59 -12.82 -76.73
CA PRO A 4 7.91 -12.29 -75.43
C PRO A 4 8.56 -13.38 -74.60
N GLY A 5 9.74 -13.03 -73.95
CA GLY A 5 10.55 -13.94 -73.18
C GLY A 5 9.82 -14.38 -71.93
N THR A 6 9.73 -15.67 -71.77
CA THR A 6 9.30 -16.32 -70.53
C THR A 6 10.40 -16.18 -69.46
N VAL A 7 10.10 -15.57 -68.31
CA VAL A 7 10.98 -15.44 -67.18
C VAL A 7 11.27 -16.84 -66.62
N PRO A 8 12.55 -17.23 -66.45
CA PRO A 8 12.86 -18.56 -65.94
C PRO A 8 12.37 -18.77 -64.50
N PRO A 9 11.88 -19.96 -64.14
CA PRO A 9 11.26 -20.26 -62.84
C PRO A 9 12.17 -20.15 -61.63
N SER A 10 13.48 -20.01 -61.81
CA SER A 10 14.47 -19.90 -60.72
C SER A 10 14.46 -18.54 -60.00
N PHE A 11 13.87 -17.49 -60.62
CA PHE A 11 13.79 -16.16 -59.98
C PHE A 11 12.65 -16.01 -59.03
N ALA A 12 11.59 -16.80 -59.10
CA ALA A 12 10.43 -16.71 -58.24
C ALA A 12 10.67 -17.28 -56.82
N SER A 13 11.64 -18.20 -56.65
CA SER A 13 11.95 -18.80 -55.38
C SER A 13 12.79 -17.93 -54.43
N HIS A 14 13.46 -16.90 -54.96
CA HIS A 14 14.30 -15.99 -54.17
C HIS A 14 13.52 -14.86 -53.45
N PHE A 15 12.25 -14.65 -53.83
CA PHE A 15 11.38 -13.64 -53.24
C PHE A 15 10.22 -14.20 -52.44
N ALA A 16 10.26 -15.50 -52.08
CA ALA A 16 9.33 -16.05 -51.13
C ALA A 16 9.63 -15.42 -49.74
N ALA A 17 8.80 -14.46 -49.36
CA ALA A 17 8.89 -13.90 -48.02
C ALA A 17 8.82 -15.02 -46.98
N PRO A 18 9.71 -15.05 -45.98
CA PRO A 18 9.67 -16.05 -44.92
C PRO A 18 8.27 -16.05 -44.26
N ALA A 19 7.68 -17.22 -44.15
CA ALA A 19 6.37 -17.37 -43.53
C ALA A 19 6.40 -16.70 -42.16
N ALA A 20 5.48 -15.74 -41.95
CA ALA A 20 5.39 -15.02 -40.70
C ALA A 20 5.27 -16.05 -39.55
N PRO A 21 6.08 -15.93 -38.47
CA PRO A 21 6.02 -16.86 -37.37
C PRO A 21 4.60 -16.88 -36.81
N LYS A 22 4.03 -18.09 -36.67
CA LYS A 22 2.71 -18.28 -36.05
C LYS A 22 2.82 -17.87 -34.58
N VAL A 23 2.59 -16.59 -34.28
CA VAL A 23 2.53 -16.08 -32.91
C VAL A 23 1.31 -16.68 -32.26
N SER A 24 1.52 -17.56 -31.29
CA SER A 24 0.46 -18.21 -30.51
C SER A 24 -0.27 -17.12 -29.68
N LEU A 25 -1.57 -17.33 -29.43
CA LEU A 25 -2.35 -16.44 -28.56
C LEU A 25 -1.74 -16.36 -27.12
N ARG A 26 -1.00 -17.38 -26.72
CA ARG A 26 -0.23 -17.40 -25.45
C ARG A 26 0.91 -16.40 -25.44
N ASP A 27 1.53 -16.12 -26.60
CA ASP A 27 2.64 -15.15 -26.69
C ASP A 27 2.14 -13.70 -26.72
N ARG A 28 0.84 -13.48 -26.82
CA ARG A 28 0.18 -12.16 -26.79
C ARG A 28 -0.28 -11.72 -25.39
N LEU A 29 -0.40 -12.66 -24.44
CA LEU A 29 -0.65 -12.29 -23.06
C LEU A 29 0.70 -11.91 -22.42
N PRO A 30 0.91 -10.65 -22.01
CA PRO A 30 2.11 -10.30 -21.30
C PRO A 30 2.15 -11.16 -20.04
N ALA A 31 3.12 -12.06 -19.96
CA ALA A 31 3.38 -12.79 -18.72
C ALA A 31 3.57 -11.75 -17.63
N ILE A 32 2.78 -11.83 -16.54
CA ILE A 32 2.93 -10.94 -15.40
C ILE A 32 4.29 -11.27 -14.76
N ASP A 33 5.34 -10.57 -15.21
CA ASP A 33 6.67 -10.70 -14.63
C ASP A 33 6.77 -9.81 -13.39
N LEU A 34 6.83 -10.44 -12.22
CA LEU A 34 6.99 -9.76 -10.94
C LEU A 34 8.46 -9.52 -10.56
N ARG A 35 9.42 -10.05 -11.31
CA ARG A 35 10.86 -9.90 -11.01
C ARG A 35 11.30 -8.43 -10.96
N PRO A 36 10.90 -7.54 -11.89
CA PRO A 36 11.25 -6.13 -11.80
C PRO A 36 10.66 -5.45 -10.57
N ALA A 37 9.41 -5.77 -10.21
CA ALA A 37 8.78 -5.23 -9.00
C ALA A 37 9.52 -5.66 -7.72
N ALA A 38 9.93 -6.94 -7.64
CA ALA A 38 10.73 -7.43 -6.52
C ALA A 38 12.12 -6.78 -6.45
N ALA A 39 12.77 -6.53 -7.61
CA ALA A 39 14.04 -5.82 -7.67
C ALA A 39 13.91 -4.37 -7.17
N VAL A 40 12.86 -3.66 -7.59
CA VAL A 40 12.52 -2.31 -7.08
C VAL A 40 12.27 -2.37 -5.58
N ALA A 41 11.45 -3.30 -5.11
CA ALA A 41 11.14 -3.44 -3.69
C ALA A 41 12.40 -3.65 -2.84
N ARG A 42 13.31 -4.52 -3.28
CA ARG A 42 14.57 -4.78 -2.57
C ARG A 42 15.47 -3.56 -2.52
N ARG A 43 15.58 -2.81 -3.63
CA ARG A 43 16.37 -1.57 -3.71
C ARG A 43 15.79 -0.51 -2.77
N GLU A 44 14.49 -0.27 -2.83
CA GLU A 44 13.80 0.72 -2.00
C GLU A 44 13.91 0.37 -0.51
N LEU A 45 13.66 -0.89 -0.14
CA LEU A 45 13.79 -1.34 1.25
C LEU A 45 15.22 -1.15 1.76
N GLY A 46 16.24 -1.48 0.93
CA GLY A 46 17.64 -1.21 1.27
C GLY A 46 17.94 0.26 1.47
N SER A 47 17.32 1.15 0.67
CA SER A 47 17.52 2.60 0.78
C SER A 47 16.97 3.18 2.10
N TYR A 48 15.89 2.63 2.67
CA TYR A 48 15.40 3.05 3.98
C TYR A 48 16.44 2.84 5.08
N PHE A 49 17.15 1.73 5.07
CA PHE A 49 18.18 1.40 6.06
C PHE A 49 19.57 1.99 5.76
N ALA A 50 19.77 2.52 4.57
CA ALA A 50 21.01 3.24 4.22
C ALA A 50 21.13 4.58 4.97
N THR A 51 20.03 5.08 5.52
CA THR A 51 19.99 6.32 6.29
C THR A 51 19.48 6.06 7.71
N PRO A 52 19.92 6.83 8.73
CA PRO A 52 19.43 6.66 10.11
C PRO A 52 17.94 6.99 10.28
N VAL A 53 17.29 7.54 9.25
CA VAL A 53 15.86 7.93 9.27
C VAL A 53 14.95 6.75 9.58
N ALA A 54 15.24 5.56 9.02
CA ALA A 54 14.44 4.36 9.28
C ALA A 54 14.51 3.94 10.75
N THR A 55 15.72 3.95 11.33
CA THR A 55 15.91 3.60 12.74
C THR A 55 15.17 4.60 13.65
N VAL A 56 15.32 5.90 13.38
CA VAL A 56 14.61 6.94 14.13
C VAL A 56 13.10 6.77 14.03
N PHE A 57 12.60 6.47 12.84
CA PHE A 57 11.18 6.23 12.59
C PHE A 57 10.64 5.06 13.44
N ILE A 58 11.35 3.92 13.44
CA ILE A 58 10.96 2.74 14.21
C ILE A 58 11.03 3.05 15.72
N VAL A 59 12.09 3.70 16.21
CA VAL A 59 12.24 4.05 17.62
C VAL A 59 11.11 4.97 18.07
N VAL A 60 10.83 6.05 17.32
CA VAL A 60 9.74 6.98 17.65
C VAL A 60 8.39 6.27 17.63
N PHE A 61 8.16 5.40 16.63
CA PHE A 61 6.96 4.59 16.56
C PHE A 61 6.80 3.69 17.80
N LEU A 62 7.85 2.98 18.21
CA LEU A 62 7.83 2.11 19.39
C LEU A 62 7.60 2.90 20.69
N VAL A 63 8.26 4.04 20.84
CA VAL A 63 8.09 4.90 22.03
C VAL A 63 6.65 5.41 22.12
N LEU A 64 6.08 5.87 21.00
CA LEU A 64 4.69 6.34 20.99
C LEU A 64 3.70 5.18 21.17
N ALA A 65 3.92 4.04 20.53
CA ALA A 65 3.08 2.86 20.69
C ALA A 65 3.06 2.37 22.15
N GLY A 66 4.24 2.29 22.78
CA GLY A 66 4.36 1.96 24.20
C GLY A 66 3.73 3.04 25.09
N GLY A 67 4.06 4.30 24.87
CA GLY A 67 3.52 5.43 25.63
C GLY A 67 2.00 5.49 25.58
N PHE A 68 1.40 5.34 24.41
CA PHE A 68 -0.06 5.34 24.26
C PHE A 68 -0.70 4.10 24.92
N THR A 69 -0.08 2.94 24.80
CA THR A 69 -0.59 1.71 25.40
C THR A 69 -0.56 1.79 26.93
N PHE A 70 0.57 2.15 27.51
CA PHE A 70 0.77 2.11 28.96
C PHE A 70 0.19 3.32 29.67
N SER A 71 0.35 4.54 29.13
CA SER A 71 -0.10 5.76 29.78
C SER A 71 -1.55 6.11 29.44
N LEU A 72 -1.87 6.33 28.16
CA LEU A 72 -3.21 6.74 27.73
C LEU A 72 -4.21 5.56 27.74
N GLY A 73 -3.76 4.37 27.37
CA GLY A 73 -4.56 3.15 27.35
C GLY A 73 -4.81 2.56 28.73
N ASN A 74 -4.22 3.13 29.79
CA ASN A 74 -4.36 2.67 31.18
C ASN A 74 -4.15 1.15 31.32
N PHE A 75 -3.18 0.59 30.59
CA PHE A 75 -2.97 -0.85 30.48
C PHE A 75 -2.93 -1.53 31.86
N PHE A 76 -2.10 -1.03 32.78
CA PHE A 76 -1.98 -1.59 34.11
C PHE A 76 -3.20 -1.34 35.03
N ALA A 77 -3.87 -0.18 34.87
CA ALA A 77 -5.04 0.17 35.67
C ALA A 77 -6.28 -0.66 35.30
N ARG A 78 -6.35 -1.16 34.06
CA ARG A 78 -7.43 -2.06 33.62
C ARG A 78 -7.35 -3.46 34.24
N GLY A 79 -6.18 -3.90 34.71
CA GLY A 79 -5.99 -5.22 35.29
C GLY A 79 -6.30 -6.38 34.35
N GLN A 80 -6.31 -6.15 33.05
CA GLN A 80 -6.57 -7.15 32.00
C GLN A 80 -5.31 -7.35 31.17
N ALA A 81 -4.91 -8.62 31.03
CA ALA A 81 -3.77 -9.00 30.21
C ALA A 81 -4.21 -9.14 28.73
N ASP A 82 -4.49 -8.00 28.08
CA ASP A 82 -4.88 -7.93 26.67
C ASP A 82 -4.12 -6.81 25.92
N LEU A 83 -4.14 -6.85 24.58
CA LEU A 83 -3.58 -5.80 23.73
C LEU A 83 -4.64 -4.87 23.11
N VAL A 84 -5.84 -4.84 23.67
CA VAL A 84 -6.94 -3.99 23.15
C VAL A 84 -6.54 -2.52 23.16
N SER A 85 -5.91 -2.04 24.26
CA SER A 85 -5.40 -0.67 24.34
C SER A 85 -4.38 -0.37 23.25
N PHE A 86 -3.43 -1.27 23.00
CA PHE A 86 -2.44 -1.13 21.93
C PHE A 86 -3.11 -1.01 20.56
N PHE A 87 -3.98 -1.95 20.21
CA PHE A 87 -4.67 -1.94 18.91
C PHE A 87 -5.61 -0.75 18.74
N SER A 88 -6.21 -0.23 19.82
CA SER A 88 -7.08 0.95 19.74
C SER A 88 -6.34 2.22 19.31
N PHE A 89 -5.07 2.38 19.70
CA PHE A 89 -4.26 3.56 19.34
C PHE A 89 -3.47 3.36 18.03
N LEU A 90 -3.26 2.12 17.60
CA LEU A 90 -2.40 1.80 16.47
C LEU A 90 -2.85 2.44 15.14
N PRO A 91 -4.15 2.46 14.76
CA PRO A 91 -4.59 3.14 13.55
C PRO A 91 -4.36 4.65 13.59
N TRP A 92 -4.43 5.28 14.77
CA TRP A 92 -4.13 6.71 14.96
C TRP A 92 -2.65 7.00 14.76
N LEU A 93 -1.77 6.10 15.24
CA LEU A 93 -0.34 6.18 14.97
C LEU A 93 -0.08 6.04 13.47
N PHE A 94 -0.68 5.06 12.82
CA PHE A 94 -0.52 4.86 11.38
C PHE A 94 -1.04 6.05 10.56
N LEU A 95 -2.06 6.74 11.04
CA LEU A 95 -2.59 7.94 10.38
C LEU A 95 -1.55 9.05 10.24
N LEU A 96 -0.58 9.12 11.14
CA LEU A 96 0.52 10.07 11.09
C LEU A 96 1.78 9.47 10.44
N PHE A 97 2.16 8.26 10.87
CA PHE A 97 3.41 7.63 10.45
C PHE A 97 3.41 7.17 8.99
N VAL A 98 2.29 6.62 8.52
CA VAL A 98 2.23 6.10 7.15
C VAL A 98 2.27 7.22 6.11
N PRO A 99 1.53 8.34 6.21
CA PRO A 99 1.73 9.49 5.34
C PRO A 99 3.14 10.09 5.41
N ALA A 100 3.78 10.11 6.58
CA ALA A 100 5.17 10.55 6.72
C ALA A 100 6.16 9.64 5.97
N LEU A 101 5.88 8.34 5.87
CA LEU A 101 6.66 7.42 5.06
C LEU A 101 6.37 7.60 3.57
N THR A 102 5.10 7.73 3.18
CA THR A 102 4.69 7.80 1.77
C THR A 102 4.97 9.13 1.11
N MET A 103 5.10 10.23 1.86
CA MET A 103 5.34 11.56 1.29
C MET A 103 6.61 11.61 0.40
N ARG A 104 7.59 10.73 0.65
CA ARG A 104 8.85 10.66 -0.10
C ARG A 104 8.80 9.73 -1.31
N LEU A 105 7.85 8.79 -1.36
CA LEU A 105 7.83 7.71 -2.37
C LEU A 105 7.89 8.21 -3.82
N TRP A 106 7.16 9.30 -4.11
CA TRP A 106 7.08 9.89 -5.44
C TRP A 106 7.42 11.38 -5.48
N ALA A 107 7.02 12.14 -4.47
CA ALA A 107 7.23 13.59 -4.46
C ALA A 107 8.72 13.96 -4.43
N GLU A 108 9.58 13.16 -3.82
CA GLU A 108 11.03 13.34 -3.83
C GLU A 108 11.63 13.05 -5.19
N GLU A 109 11.26 11.96 -5.85
CA GLU A 109 11.74 11.63 -7.20
C GLU A 109 11.29 12.65 -8.24
N ARG A 110 10.09 13.21 -8.05
CA ARG A 110 9.60 14.31 -8.89
C ARG A 110 10.36 15.61 -8.66
N ARG A 111 10.68 15.91 -7.41
CA ARG A 111 11.44 17.11 -7.05
C ARG A 111 12.87 17.05 -7.58
N SER A 112 13.50 15.86 -7.54
CA SER A 112 14.88 15.65 -8.00
C SER A 112 15.00 15.36 -9.50
N GLY A 113 13.87 15.18 -10.22
CA GLY A 113 13.87 14.81 -11.65
C GLY A 113 14.23 13.33 -11.91
N THR A 114 14.49 12.54 -10.85
CA THR A 114 14.87 11.13 -11.00
C THR A 114 13.73 10.22 -11.46
N ILE A 115 12.51 10.71 -11.45
CA ILE A 115 11.36 9.99 -11.98
C ILE A 115 11.52 9.72 -13.50
N GLU A 116 12.13 10.63 -14.26
CA GLU A 116 12.39 10.46 -15.68
C GLU A 116 13.35 9.29 -15.93
N LEU A 117 14.40 9.17 -15.10
CA LEU A 117 15.32 8.02 -15.16
C LEU A 117 14.61 6.71 -14.85
N LEU A 118 13.69 6.69 -13.87
CA LEU A 118 12.91 5.49 -13.56
C LEU A 118 12.02 5.08 -14.75
N LEU A 119 11.48 6.07 -15.47
CA LEU A 119 10.59 5.85 -16.63
C LEU A 119 11.33 5.46 -17.90
N THR A 120 12.65 5.69 -18.01
CA THR A 120 13.49 5.19 -19.11
C THR A 120 13.92 3.74 -18.93
N LEU A 121 13.80 3.19 -17.72
CA LEU A 121 14.06 1.78 -17.49
C LEU A 121 13.02 0.90 -18.22
N PRO A 122 13.41 -0.30 -18.70
CA PRO A 122 12.49 -1.23 -19.35
C PRO A 122 11.57 -1.94 -18.36
N ILE A 123 10.89 -1.16 -17.51
CA ILE A 123 9.93 -1.63 -16.50
C ILE A 123 8.58 -0.96 -16.71
N ALA A 124 7.51 -1.71 -16.51
CA ALA A 124 6.17 -1.15 -16.59
C ALA A 124 5.88 -0.27 -15.34
N PRO A 125 5.12 0.85 -15.48
CA PRO A 125 4.78 1.73 -14.35
C PRO A 125 4.18 0.99 -13.15
N TRP A 126 3.30 0.01 -13.41
CA TRP A 126 2.69 -0.77 -12.35
C TRP A 126 3.70 -1.61 -11.54
N GLN A 127 4.82 -2.06 -12.17
CA GLN A 127 5.88 -2.79 -11.48
C GLN A 127 6.66 -1.88 -10.54
N ALA A 128 6.91 -0.63 -10.93
CA ALA A 128 7.54 0.36 -10.07
C ALA A 128 6.64 0.73 -8.89
N VAL A 129 5.35 0.97 -9.14
CA VAL A 129 4.34 1.28 -8.10
C VAL A 129 4.24 0.13 -7.10
N LEU A 130 4.08 -1.10 -7.60
CA LEU A 130 3.98 -2.29 -6.76
C LEU A 130 5.26 -2.52 -5.94
N GLY A 131 6.44 -2.35 -6.57
CA GLY A 131 7.73 -2.51 -5.89
C GLY A 131 7.90 -1.51 -4.74
N LYS A 132 7.61 -0.23 -4.96
CA LYS A 132 7.67 0.81 -3.93
C LYS A 132 6.66 0.56 -2.80
N PHE A 133 5.44 0.19 -3.16
CA PHE A 133 4.40 -0.16 -2.18
C PHE A 133 4.85 -1.34 -1.30
N LEU A 134 5.34 -2.43 -1.90
CA LEU A 134 5.79 -3.61 -1.15
C LEU A 134 6.97 -3.30 -0.24
N ALA A 135 7.92 -2.46 -0.66
CA ALA A 135 9.03 -2.02 0.19
C ALA A 135 8.53 -1.25 1.43
N ALA A 136 7.65 -0.27 1.23
CA ALA A 136 7.07 0.51 2.31
C ALA A 136 6.19 -0.34 3.23
N TRP A 137 5.43 -1.29 2.66
CA TRP A 137 4.61 -2.21 3.44
C TRP A 137 5.44 -3.19 4.26
N ALA A 138 6.53 -3.72 3.68
CA ALA A 138 7.49 -4.54 4.42
C ALA A 138 8.18 -3.75 5.55
N PHE A 139 8.47 -2.47 5.34
CA PHE A 139 8.98 -1.59 6.38
C PHE A 139 7.97 -1.38 7.53
N CYS A 140 6.70 -1.15 7.22
CA CYS A 140 5.63 -1.08 8.22
C CYS A 140 5.46 -2.42 8.96
N ALA A 141 5.54 -3.55 8.25
CA ALA A 141 5.50 -4.88 8.85
C ALA A 141 6.66 -5.10 9.84
N LEU A 142 7.87 -4.63 9.50
CA LEU A 142 9.02 -4.70 10.39
C LEU A 142 8.84 -3.81 11.62
N ALA A 143 8.35 -2.57 11.46
CA ALA A 143 8.05 -1.68 12.59
C ALA A 143 7.00 -2.31 13.50
N LEU A 144 5.95 -2.89 12.93
CA LEU A 144 4.92 -3.61 13.67
C LEU A 144 5.47 -4.86 14.36
N ALA A 145 6.31 -5.65 13.69
CA ALA A 145 6.98 -6.81 14.28
C ALA A 145 7.89 -6.43 15.46
N SER A 146 8.48 -5.23 15.42
CA SER A 146 9.30 -4.71 16.53
C SER A 146 8.50 -4.44 17.81
N THR A 147 7.15 -4.42 17.74
CA THR A 147 6.27 -4.36 18.93
C THR A 147 6.03 -5.72 19.58
N PHE A 148 6.61 -6.81 19.05
CA PHE A 148 6.48 -8.17 19.61
C PHE A 148 6.80 -8.30 21.12
N PRO A 149 7.72 -7.52 21.71
CA PRO A 149 7.92 -7.52 23.17
C PRO A 149 6.64 -7.23 23.97
N LEU A 150 5.71 -6.42 23.44
CA LEU A 150 4.41 -6.19 24.09
C LEU A 150 3.57 -7.48 24.15
N TRP A 151 3.61 -8.30 23.10
CA TRP A 151 2.95 -9.60 23.08
C TRP A 151 3.54 -10.56 24.13
N ILE A 152 4.86 -10.60 24.26
CA ILE A 152 5.53 -11.37 25.30
C ILE A 152 5.08 -10.89 26.68
N THR A 153 5.10 -9.57 26.93
CA THR A 153 4.72 -8.96 28.20
C THR A 153 3.31 -9.37 28.63
N VAL A 154 2.34 -9.33 27.71
CA VAL A 154 0.96 -9.70 28.01
C VAL A 154 0.84 -11.19 28.35
N ASN A 155 1.57 -12.08 27.67
CA ASN A 155 1.61 -13.51 27.99
C ASN A 155 2.30 -13.81 29.34
N LEU A 156 3.21 -12.97 29.79
CA LEU A 156 3.84 -13.11 31.13
C LEU A 156 2.94 -12.59 32.26
N LEU A 157 2.07 -11.61 31.95
CA LEU A 157 1.16 -11.01 32.94
C LEU A 157 -0.15 -11.80 33.08
N GLY A 158 -0.50 -12.64 32.13
CA GLY A 158 -1.75 -13.41 32.15
C GLY A 158 -1.86 -14.41 31.02
N SER A 159 -3.08 -14.83 30.71
CA SER A 159 -3.38 -15.78 29.64
C SER A 159 -4.24 -15.14 28.56
N PRO A 160 -3.65 -14.26 27.70
CA PRO A 160 -4.39 -13.60 26.64
C PRO A 160 -4.82 -14.62 25.57
N GLU A 161 -5.90 -14.34 24.89
CA GLU A 161 -6.28 -15.09 23.69
C GLU A 161 -5.32 -14.75 22.54
N ASN A 162 -4.28 -15.55 22.35
CA ASN A 162 -3.25 -15.32 21.32
C ASN A 162 -3.81 -15.25 19.89
N GLY A 163 -4.95 -15.92 19.62
CA GLY A 163 -5.66 -15.80 18.36
C GLY A 163 -6.16 -14.39 18.11
N VAL A 164 -6.70 -13.72 19.11
CA VAL A 164 -7.16 -12.32 19.04
C VAL A 164 -5.98 -11.38 18.81
N VAL A 165 -4.85 -11.63 19.49
CA VAL A 165 -3.63 -10.84 19.27
C VAL A 165 -3.14 -10.97 17.83
N LEU A 166 -3.08 -12.18 17.30
CA LEU A 166 -2.64 -12.44 15.92
C LEU A 166 -3.57 -11.76 14.89
N THR A 167 -4.88 -11.85 15.07
CA THR A 167 -5.84 -11.18 14.19
C THR A 167 -5.71 -9.67 14.27
N GLY A 168 -5.47 -9.10 15.45
CA GLY A 168 -5.18 -7.69 15.64
C GLY A 168 -3.94 -7.22 14.84
N TYR A 169 -2.84 -7.98 14.90
CA TYR A 169 -1.64 -7.70 14.08
C TYR A 169 -1.91 -7.80 12.58
N LEU A 170 -2.68 -8.82 12.16
CA LEU A 170 -3.09 -8.95 10.75
C LEU A 170 -3.91 -7.73 10.30
N GLY A 171 -4.91 -7.34 11.09
CA GLY A 171 -5.71 -6.16 10.81
C GLY A 171 -4.88 -4.88 10.75
N ALA A 172 -3.93 -4.71 11.68
CA ALA A 172 -3.00 -3.58 11.69
C ALA A 172 -2.14 -3.50 10.43
N LEU A 173 -1.65 -4.65 9.95
CA LEU A 173 -0.88 -4.73 8.70
C LEU A 173 -1.73 -4.36 7.49
N LEU A 174 -3.01 -4.73 7.46
CA LEU A 174 -3.95 -4.35 6.40
C LEU A 174 -4.27 -2.84 6.45
N VAL A 175 -4.48 -2.27 7.64
CA VAL A 175 -4.65 -0.81 7.81
C VAL A 175 -3.43 -0.05 7.32
N ALA A 176 -2.23 -0.49 7.70
CA ALA A 176 -0.99 0.11 7.20
C ALA A 176 -0.91 0.04 5.67
N GLY A 177 -1.25 -1.10 5.06
CA GLY A 177 -1.30 -1.26 3.60
C GLY A 177 -2.31 -0.32 2.92
N ALA A 178 -3.50 -0.17 3.49
CA ALA A 178 -4.51 0.74 2.98
C ALA A 178 -4.03 2.21 3.02
N PHE A 179 -3.50 2.65 4.16
CA PHE A 179 -2.96 4.01 4.29
C PHE A 179 -1.73 4.25 3.42
N LEU A 180 -0.87 3.23 3.23
CA LEU A 180 0.25 3.29 2.29
C LEU A 180 -0.22 3.49 0.85
N ALA A 181 -1.23 2.76 0.41
CA ALA A 181 -1.77 2.88 -0.94
C ALA A 181 -2.37 4.27 -1.19
N ILE A 182 -3.17 4.78 -0.22
CA ILE A 182 -3.74 6.14 -0.25
C ILE A 182 -2.61 7.19 -0.29
N GLY A 183 -1.67 7.12 0.64
CA GLY A 183 -0.57 8.08 0.74
C GLY A 183 0.36 8.05 -0.49
N ALA A 184 0.62 6.88 -1.07
CA ALA A 184 1.41 6.74 -2.29
C ALA A 184 0.72 7.40 -3.49
N ALA A 185 -0.61 7.24 -3.64
CA ALA A 185 -1.38 7.89 -4.70
C ALA A 185 -1.35 9.42 -4.55
N VAL A 186 -1.49 9.94 -3.33
CA VAL A 186 -1.37 11.37 -3.02
C VAL A 186 0.04 11.88 -3.31
N SER A 187 1.07 11.14 -2.90
CA SER A 187 2.48 11.48 -3.18
C SER A 187 2.77 11.55 -4.69
N ALA A 188 2.18 10.66 -5.48
CA ALA A 188 2.29 10.69 -6.94
C ALA A 188 1.63 11.92 -7.57
N ALA A 189 0.66 12.53 -6.94
CA ALA A 189 -0.05 13.70 -7.44
C ALA A 189 0.68 15.04 -7.22
N THR A 190 1.69 15.11 -6.35
CA THR A 190 2.38 16.37 -5.98
C THR A 190 3.91 16.25 -6.12
N ARG A 191 4.58 17.41 -6.26
CA ARG A 191 6.04 17.54 -6.23
C ARG A 191 6.57 18.01 -4.87
N ASN A 192 5.67 18.36 -3.95
CA ASN A 192 6.05 18.89 -2.64
C ASN A 192 5.76 17.85 -1.55
N GLN A 193 6.80 17.43 -0.83
CA GLN A 193 6.70 16.41 0.23
C GLN A 193 5.77 16.85 1.37
N VAL A 194 5.83 18.13 1.78
CA VAL A 194 4.97 18.63 2.87
C VAL A 194 3.50 18.62 2.46
N VAL A 195 3.21 19.01 1.22
CA VAL A 195 1.85 18.93 0.66
C VAL A 195 1.40 17.49 0.56
N ALA A 196 2.28 16.56 0.10
CA ALA A 196 1.99 15.13 0.06
C ALA A 196 1.66 14.57 1.45
N PHE A 197 2.42 14.98 2.48
CA PHE A 197 2.17 14.59 3.86
C PHE A 197 0.79 15.07 4.35
N VAL A 198 0.53 16.37 4.26
CA VAL A 198 -0.72 16.96 4.76
C VAL A 198 -1.94 16.37 4.05
N LEU A 199 -1.90 16.31 2.71
CA LEU A 199 -2.99 15.72 1.93
C LEU A 199 -3.12 14.21 2.19
N GLY A 200 -2.01 13.51 2.41
CA GLY A 200 -1.99 12.09 2.78
C GLY A 200 -2.66 11.85 4.14
N VAL A 201 -2.33 12.66 5.16
CA VAL A 201 -3.00 12.59 6.47
C VAL A 201 -4.49 12.85 6.34
N VAL A 202 -4.88 13.92 5.63
CA VAL A 202 -6.31 14.26 5.43
C VAL A 202 -7.04 13.13 4.70
N ALA A 203 -6.47 12.59 3.62
CA ALA A 203 -7.08 11.50 2.88
C ALA A 203 -7.23 10.24 3.75
N CYS A 204 -6.17 9.83 4.45
CA CYS A 204 -6.25 8.69 5.38
C CYS A 204 -7.26 8.93 6.49
N PHE A 205 -7.32 10.14 7.04
CA PHE A 205 -8.30 10.50 8.08
C PHE A 205 -9.74 10.39 7.58
N LEU A 206 -10.03 10.85 6.37
CA LEU A 206 -11.36 10.72 5.77
C LEU A 206 -11.80 9.26 5.68
N PHE A 207 -10.93 8.36 5.23
CA PHE A 207 -11.22 6.92 5.19
C PHE A 207 -11.25 6.27 6.57
N ALA A 208 -10.45 6.75 7.52
CA ALA A 208 -10.42 6.24 8.87
C ALA A 208 -11.69 6.61 9.65
N ALA A 209 -12.03 7.90 9.64
CA ALA A 209 -13.08 8.47 10.48
C ALA A 209 -14.49 8.42 9.88
N SER A 210 -14.62 8.02 8.59
CA SER A 210 -15.92 8.04 7.88
C SER A 210 -17.04 7.26 8.58
N GLY A 211 -16.72 6.19 9.31
CA GLY A 211 -17.69 5.36 10.02
C GLY A 211 -17.81 5.67 11.52
N THR A 212 -17.11 6.68 12.02
CA THR A 212 -17.22 7.03 13.45
C THR A 212 -18.64 7.53 13.79
N SER A 213 -19.08 7.34 15.06
CA SER A 213 -20.39 7.76 15.52
C SER A 213 -20.68 9.22 15.19
N VAL A 214 -19.69 10.09 15.39
CA VAL A 214 -19.81 11.53 15.11
C VAL A 214 -20.17 11.81 13.64
N VAL A 215 -19.46 11.18 12.70
CA VAL A 215 -19.71 11.36 11.27
C VAL A 215 -21.02 10.69 10.86
N SER A 216 -21.27 9.47 11.37
CA SER A 216 -22.47 8.73 11.02
C SER A 216 -23.75 9.36 11.58
N GLU A 217 -23.76 9.94 12.77
CA GLU A 217 -24.90 10.67 13.33
C GLU A 217 -25.19 11.95 12.55
N PHE A 218 -24.15 12.73 12.23
CA PHE A 218 -24.29 13.93 11.42
C PHE A 218 -24.85 13.65 10.02
N LEU A 219 -24.36 12.59 9.36
CA LEU A 219 -24.83 12.21 8.03
C LEU A 219 -26.20 11.54 8.07
N SER A 220 -26.50 10.70 9.05
CA SER A 220 -27.78 9.95 9.12
C SER A 220 -28.97 10.87 9.28
N SER A 221 -28.79 12.02 9.94
CA SER A 221 -29.85 13.03 10.13
C SER A 221 -30.23 13.77 8.84
N ARG A 222 -29.35 13.81 7.84
CA ARG A 222 -29.52 14.56 6.59
C ARG A 222 -29.53 13.70 5.32
N LEU A 223 -28.68 12.68 5.26
CA LEU A 223 -28.45 11.88 4.06
C LEU A 223 -28.15 10.41 4.46
N PRO A 224 -29.19 9.61 4.79
CA PRO A 224 -29.00 8.25 5.33
C PRO A 224 -28.21 7.31 4.41
N LEU A 225 -28.38 7.41 3.08
CA LEU A 225 -27.61 6.62 2.11
C LEU A 225 -26.11 6.93 2.15
N LEU A 226 -25.74 8.21 2.36
CA LEU A 226 -24.33 8.58 2.50
C LEU A 226 -23.75 8.12 3.84
N ALA A 227 -24.55 8.05 4.90
CA ALA A 227 -24.11 7.49 6.17
C ALA A 227 -23.77 6.00 6.07
N GLU A 228 -24.58 5.21 5.36
CA GLU A 228 -24.31 3.81 5.10
C GLU A 228 -23.06 3.63 4.23
N ALA A 229 -22.92 4.41 3.16
CA ALA A 229 -21.73 4.40 2.31
C ALA A 229 -20.47 4.78 3.10
N ALA A 230 -20.53 5.80 3.96
CA ALA A 230 -19.44 6.23 4.80
C ALA A 230 -18.99 5.13 5.79
N ARG A 231 -19.93 4.44 6.43
CA ARG A 231 -19.64 3.28 7.29
C ARG A 231 -19.02 2.13 6.50
N ALA A 232 -19.54 1.85 5.29
CA ALA A 232 -19.03 0.77 4.45
C ALA A 232 -17.56 0.97 4.07
N VAL A 233 -17.10 2.23 3.97
CA VAL A 233 -15.73 2.62 3.56
C VAL A 233 -14.81 2.88 4.76
N SER A 234 -15.32 2.80 6.00
CA SER A 234 -14.54 3.09 7.20
C SER A 234 -13.51 2.02 7.51
N VAL A 235 -12.25 2.44 7.53
CA VAL A 235 -11.12 1.58 7.92
C VAL A 235 -11.20 1.19 9.39
N PHE A 236 -11.58 2.11 10.27
CA PHE A 236 -11.65 1.87 11.72
C PHE A 236 -12.74 0.85 12.08
N GLU A 237 -13.90 0.94 11.45
CA GLU A 237 -15.00 0.01 11.72
C GLU A 237 -14.61 -1.42 11.33
N ARG A 238 -13.95 -1.58 10.16
CA ARG A 238 -13.44 -2.87 9.69
C ARG A 238 -12.32 -3.41 10.57
N PHE A 239 -11.43 -2.55 11.03
CA PHE A 239 -10.34 -2.93 11.93
C PHE A 239 -10.83 -3.44 13.28
N ASN A 240 -11.90 -2.87 13.82
CA ASN A 240 -12.50 -3.31 15.09
C ASN A 240 -12.95 -4.79 15.09
N GLY A 241 -13.25 -5.36 13.94
CA GLY A 241 -13.50 -6.79 13.77
C GLY A 241 -12.27 -7.63 14.14
N PHE A 242 -11.11 -7.25 13.58
CA PHE A 242 -9.84 -7.93 13.83
C PHE A 242 -9.39 -7.83 15.29
N VAL A 243 -9.60 -6.66 15.93
CA VAL A 243 -9.27 -6.46 17.36
C VAL A 243 -10.11 -7.36 18.27
N ARG A 244 -11.30 -7.77 17.83
CA ARG A 244 -12.19 -8.70 18.54
C ARG A 244 -11.95 -10.18 18.18
N GLY A 245 -10.93 -10.46 17.38
CA GLY A 245 -10.61 -11.83 16.97
C GLY A 245 -11.42 -12.35 15.77
N VAL A 246 -12.20 -11.50 15.10
CA VAL A 246 -13.06 -11.90 13.98
C VAL A 246 -12.41 -11.50 12.66
N VAL A 247 -12.06 -12.49 11.85
CA VAL A 247 -11.57 -12.30 10.48
C VAL A 247 -12.70 -12.60 9.50
N ALA A 248 -13.45 -11.58 9.11
CA ALA A 248 -14.49 -11.72 8.12
C ALA A 248 -13.91 -11.60 6.70
N LEU A 249 -14.32 -12.48 5.78
CA LEU A 249 -13.91 -12.39 4.38
C LEU A 249 -14.25 -11.03 3.75
N ARG A 250 -15.39 -10.48 4.14
CA ARG A 250 -15.83 -9.14 3.72
C ARG A 250 -14.78 -8.07 4.04
N ASP A 251 -14.14 -8.13 5.21
CA ASP A 251 -13.17 -7.12 5.65
C ASP A 251 -11.83 -7.31 4.93
N LEU A 252 -11.42 -8.56 4.67
CA LEU A 252 -10.25 -8.85 3.82
C LEU A 252 -10.43 -8.33 2.40
N VAL A 253 -11.59 -8.60 1.80
CA VAL A 253 -11.93 -8.11 0.44
C VAL A 253 -11.96 -6.59 0.41
N PHE A 254 -12.50 -5.94 1.45
CA PHE A 254 -12.50 -4.50 1.58
C PHE A 254 -11.06 -3.93 1.55
N PHE A 255 -10.17 -4.40 2.42
CA PHE A 255 -8.79 -3.93 2.45
C PHE A 255 -8.06 -4.21 1.13
N ALA A 256 -8.21 -5.41 0.57
CA ALA A 256 -7.60 -5.77 -0.70
C ALA A 256 -8.09 -4.88 -1.85
N SER A 257 -9.40 -4.61 -1.93
CA SER A 257 -9.98 -3.75 -2.95
C SER A 257 -9.56 -2.29 -2.80
N LEU A 258 -9.49 -1.78 -1.56
CA LEU A 258 -9.04 -0.43 -1.27
C LEU A 258 -7.56 -0.23 -1.67
N ILE A 259 -6.69 -1.19 -1.30
CA ILE A 259 -5.28 -1.19 -1.69
C ILE A 259 -5.16 -1.23 -3.21
N ALA A 260 -5.83 -2.18 -3.87
CA ALA A 260 -5.77 -2.33 -5.32
C ALA A 260 -6.27 -1.07 -6.06
N PHE A 261 -7.36 -0.46 -5.58
CA PHE A 261 -7.90 0.77 -6.15
C PHE A 261 -6.89 1.92 -6.10
N PHE A 262 -6.30 2.19 -4.94
CA PHE A 262 -5.35 3.29 -4.80
C PHE A 262 -4.01 3.01 -5.50
N LEU A 263 -3.57 1.75 -5.59
CA LEU A 263 -2.42 1.40 -6.43
C LEU A 263 -2.73 1.62 -7.91
N PHE A 264 -3.93 1.28 -8.38
CA PHE A 264 -4.37 1.59 -9.74
C PHE A 264 -4.39 3.10 -10.00
N VAL A 265 -4.99 3.89 -9.10
CA VAL A 265 -4.96 5.37 -9.19
C VAL A 265 -3.53 5.88 -9.26
N ASN A 266 -2.63 5.33 -8.46
CA ASN A 266 -1.22 5.69 -8.47
C ASN A 266 -0.57 5.43 -9.83
N VAL A 267 -0.81 4.25 -10.44
CA VAL A 267 -0.32 3.93 -11.79
C VAL A 267 -0.85 4.93 -12.82
N VAL A 268 -2.15 5.21 -12.79
CA VAL A 268 -2.79 6.17 -13.71
C VAL A 268 -2.18 7.56 -13.58
N VAL A 269 -1.99 8.05 -12.35
CA VAL A 269 -1.39 9.37 -12.11
C VAL A 269 0.03 9.44 -12.64
N ILE A 270 0.82 8.37 -12.49
CA ILE A 270 2.20 8.33 -12.98
C ILE A 270 2.22 8.27 -14.52
N ASP A 271 1.35 7.48 -15.11
CA ASP A 271 1.32 7.29 -16.57
C ASP A 271 0.83 8.54 -17.31
N HIS A 272 -0.21 9.21 -16.81
CA HIS A 272 -0.66 10.49 -17.38
C HIS A 272 0.42 11.58 -17.36
N ARG A 273 1.27 11.55 -16.36
CA ARG A 273 2.33 12.57 -16.20
C ARG A 273 3.66 12.22 -16.88
N LYS A 274 3.70 11.14 -17.65
CA LYS A 274 4.75 10.89 -18.66
C LYS A 274 4.60 11.79 -19.89
N ALA A 275 3.38 12.26 -20.13
CA ALA A 275 3.04 13.02 -21.34
C ALA A 275 3.23 14.54 -21.16
N ASP A 276 3.45 15.03 -19.93
CA ASP A 276 3.74 16.43 -19.59
C ASP A 276 5.25 16.66 -19.32
#